data_0d2e153814d3076f2a655d3d9e027646
#
_entry.id   0d2e153814d3076f2a655d3d9e027646
#
_cell.length_a   1.000
_cell.length_b   1.000
_cell.length_c   1.000
_cell.angle_alpha   90.00
_cell.angle_beta   90.00
_cell.angle_gamma   90.00
#
_symmetry.space_group_name_H-M   'P 1'
#
loop_
_entity.id
_entity.type
_entity.pdbx_description
1 polymer ?
#
loop_
_entity_poly.entity_id
_entity_poly.type
_entity_poly.pdbx_seq_one_letter_code
_entity_poly.pdbx_strand_id
1 'polypeptide(L)'
;MTGPASDAALAPVRRPRADTARTADLTSWDAPGWAGLRVVVTGLGVTGFSVADTLAELGAAVVVVDGDDGPENRARAETLRIVGVREVLLDRAATQALPEVDGAAADLVVTSPGWRPDQPLLMAAHAAGLPIWSDVELAWRLRERAGRKTADWVCLTGTNGKTTTVTMVEAILRADGRRAVACGNVGTPVLDAIRDPQGFDVLALELSSFQLHWTHGLAPASSAVLNLAEDHVDWHGSMDEYAAAKGKVYANTRVACV
;
A
#
# COMPACT_ATOMS: atom_id res chain seq x y z
N MET A 1 12.70 15.37 -43.75
CA MET A 1 13.61 14.69 -42.81
C MET A 1 13.01 14.86 -41.41
N THR A 2 12.19 13.90 -41.02
CA THR A 2 11.62 13.81 -39.68
C THR A 2 12.59 12.97 -38.86
N GLY A 3 13.30 13.60 -37.92
CA GLY A 3 14.15 12.88 -36.98
C GLY A 3 13.33 11.95 -36.08
N PRO A 4 13.87 10.81 -35.65
CA PRO A 4 13.17 9.93 -34.74
C PRO A 4 12.97 10.66 -33.41
N ALA A 5 11.71 10.75 -32.94
CA ALA A 5 11.41 11.09 -31.58
C ALA A 5 12.13 10.07 -30.68
N SER A 6 13.01 10.55 -29.83
CA SER A 6 13.69 9.74 -28.82
C SER A 6 12.62 9.20 -27.87
N ASP A 7 12.26 7.95 -28.05
CA ASP A 7 11.53 7.14 -27.08
C ASP A 7 12.50 6.84 -25.91
N ALA A 8 12.82 7.87 -25.14
CA ALA A 8 13.52 7.70 -23.89
C ALA A 8 12.52 7.06 -22.92
N ALA A 9 12.54 5.72 -22.86
CA ALA A 9 11.78 4.97 -21.88
C ALA A 9 12.08 5.57 -20.48
N LEU A 10 11.06 6.14 -19.86
CA LEU A 10 11.17 6.73 -18.53
C LEU A 10 11.62 5.62 -17.56
N ALA A 11 12.68 5.89 -16.81
CA ALA A 11 13.16 4.92 -15.83
C ALA A 11 12.10 4.74 -14.71
N PRO A 12 11.85 3.52 -14.23
CA PRO A 12 10.87 3.28 -13.19
C PRO A 12 11.22 4.04 -11.89
N VAL A 13 10.19 4.37 -11.10
CA VAL A 13 10.35 5.04 -9.81
C VAL A 13 11.05 4.09 -8.82
N ARG A 14 12.34 4.29 -8.59
CA ARG A 14 13.15 3.42 -7.73
C ARG A 14 13.22 3.87 -6.27
N ARG A 15 13.11 5.17 -6.03
CA ARG A 15 13.18 5.77 -4.70
C ARG A 15 12.08 6.82 -4.56
N PRO A 16 10.85 6.37 -4.28
CA PRO A 16 9.72 7.27 -4.12
C PRO A 16 9.94 8.18 -2.90
N ARG A 17 9.37 9.38 -2.95
CA ARG A 17 9.35 10.28 -1.79
C ARG A 17 8.45 9.68 -0.71
N ALA A 18 8.93 9.68 0.53
CA ALA A 18 8.17 9.18 1.67
C ALA A 18 7.07 10.16 2.10
N ASP A 19 7.41 11.46 2.19
CA ASP A 19 6.55 12.50 2.74
C ASP A 19 6.70 13.87 2.08
N THR A 20 5.65 14.67 2.26
CA THR A 20 5.64 16.13 2.09
C THR A 20 5.22 16.78 3.41
N ALA A 21 5.21 18.12 3.47
CA ALA A 21 4.71 18.85 4.64
C ALA A 21 3.24 18.51 4.99
N ARG A 22 2.44 18.09 3.99
CA ARG A 22 1.02 17.69 4.19
C ARG A 22 0.86 16.29 4.78
N THR A 23 1.84 15.41 4.62
CA THR A 23 1.72 13.98 4.96
C THR A 23 2.64 13.56 6.11
N ALA A 24 3.61 14.39 6.50
CA ALA A 24 4.59 14.07 7.53
C ALA A 24 3.94 13.78 8.91
N ASP A 25 2.90 14.55 9.25
CA ASP A 25 2.21 14.44 10.55
C ASP A 25 1.06 13.41 10.56
N LEU A 26 0.83 12.70 9.45
CA LEU A 26 -0.19 11.65 9.35
C LEU A 26 0.33 10.35 9.95
N THR A 27 0.41 10.27 11.27
CA THR A 27 1.04 9.16 12.00
C THR A 27 0.09 8.35 12.88
N SER A 28 -1.20 8.75 12.93
CA SER A 28 -2.24 8.03 13.66
C SER A 28 -3.58 8.13 12.93
N TRP A 29 -4.53 7.28 13.31
CA TRP A 29 -5.92 7.34 12.81
C TRP A 29 -6.57 8.69 13.08
N ASP A 30 -6.30 9.26 14.25
CA ASP A 30 -6.95 10.47 14.74
C ASP A 30 -6.23 11.76 14.30
N ALA A 31 -5.24 11.67 13.43
CA ALA A 31 -4.54 12.84 12.90
C ALA A 31 -5.51 13.74 12.09
N PRO A 32 -5.64 15.02 12.43
CA PRO A 32 -6.65 15.91 11.80
C PRO A 32 -6.35 16.17 10.32
N GLY A 33 -5.13 15.94 9.87
CA GLY A 33 -4.70 16.15 8.49
C GLY A 33 -5.30 15.18 7.46
N TRP A 34 -5.97 14.10 7.89
CA TRP A 34 -6.68 13.21 6.96
C TRP A 34 -7.88 13.88 6.32
N ALA A 35 -8.63 14.66 7.09
CA ALA A 35 -9.82 15.36 6.57
C ALA A 35 -9.44 16.37 5.47
N GLY A 36 -10.03 16.19 4.29
CA GLY A 36 -9.77 17.02 3.12
C GLY A 36 -8.40 16.79 2.45
N LEU A 37 -7.63 15.76 2.85
CA LEU A 37 -6.44 15.33 2.11
C LEU A 37 -6.87 14.81 0.74
N ARG A 38 -6.23 15.27 -0.33
CA ARG A 38 -6.51 14.86 -1.70
C ARG A 38 -5.67 13.65 -2.08
N VAL A 39 -6.32 12.51 -2.22
CA VAL A 39 -5.64 11.23 -2.44
C VAL A 39 -6.07 10.59 -3.75
N VAL A 40 -5.10 10.18 -4.54
CA VAL A 40 -5.32 9.28 -5.68
C VAL A 40 -4.99 7.85 -5.24
N VAL A 41 -5.94 6.94 -5.41
CA VAL A 41 -5.76 5.51 -5.16
C VAL A 41 -5.66 4.79 -6.50
N THR A 42 -4.61 3.99 -6.71
CA THR A 42 -4.45 3.23 -7.95
C THR A 42 -4.76 1.76 -7.76
N GLY A 43 -5.61 1.25 -8.65
CA GLY A 43 -6.14 -0.13 -8.59
C GLY A 43 -7.40 -0.25 -7.74
N LEU A 44 -8.40 -0.99 -8.25
CA LEU A 44 -9.68 -1.23 -7.59
C LEU A 44 -9.90 -2.72 -7.25
N GLY A 45 -8.82 -3.46 -7.07
CA GLY A 45 -8.85 -4.79 -6.46
C GLY A 45 -9.22 -4.73 -4.98
N VAL A 46 -9.11 -5.86 -4.29
CA VAL A 46 -9.43 -5.96 -2.84
C VAL A 46 -8.65 -4.92 -2.02
N THR A 47 -7.36 -4.78 -2.29
CA THR A 47 -6.48 -3.81 -1.59
C THR A 47 -6.91 -2.37 -1.84
N GLY A 48 -7.08 -1.97 -3.11
CA GLY A 48 -7.44 -0.59 -3.45
C GLY A 48 -8.83 -0.21 -2.95
N PHE A 49 -9.77 -1.15 -2.95
CA PHE A 49 -11.09 -0.93 -2.35
C PHE A 49 -10.97 -0.62 -0.85
N SER A 50 -10.24 -1.46 -0.09
CA SER A 50 -10.02 -1.25 1.35
C SER A 50 -9.29 0.07 1.65
N VAL A 51 -8.31 0.47 0.81
CA VAL A 51 -7.63 1.76 0.90
C VAL A 51 -8.61 2.92 0.70
N ALA A 52 -9.40 2.88 -0.39
CA ALA A 52 -10.31 3.97 -0.72
C ALA A 52 -11.43 4.14 0.31
N ASP A 53 -12.00 3.03 0.79
CA ASP A 53 -13.02 3.02 1.84
C ASP A 53 -12.49 3.58 3.17
N THR A 54 -11.28 3.14 3.56
CA THR A 54 -10.62 3.65 4.78
C THR A 54 -10.35 5.16 4.70
N LEU A 55 -9.83 5.65 3.59
CA LEU A 55 -9.54 7.07 3.40
C LEU A 55 -10.81 7.91 3.35
N ALA A 56 -11.89 7.40 2.76
CA ALA A 56 -13.21 8.06 2.78
C ALA A 56 -13.77 8.15 4.21
N GLU A 57 -13.63 7.10 5.03
CA GLU A 57 -14.01 7.12 6.46
C GLU A 57 -13.25 8.21 7.23
N LEU A 58 -11.99 8.45 6.88
CA LEU A 58 -11.17 9.51 7.48
C LEU A 58 -11.46 10.92 6.95
N GLY A 59 -12.40 11.05 6.02
CA GLY A 59 -12.80 12.34 5.42
C GLY A 59 -11.85 12.87 4.35
N ALA A 60 -10.96 12.04 3.81
CA ALA A 60 -10.11 12.40 2.68
C ALA A 60 -10.96 12.56 1.40
N ALA A 61 -10.52 13.43 0.51
CA ALA A 61 -11.06 13.53 -0.84
C ALA A 61 -10.34 12.50 -1.72
N VAL A 62 -11.04 11.45 -2.16
CA VAL A 62 -10.45 10.30 -2.84
C VAL A 62 -10.92 10.21 -4.28
N VAL A 63 -9.96 10.05 -5.20
CA VAL A 63 -10.18 9.61 -6.58
C VAL A 63 -9.51 8.26 -6.78
N VAL A 64 -10.26 7.26 -7.27
CA VAL A 64 -9.74 5.93 -7.56
C VAL A 64 -9.54 5.78 -9.07
N VAL A 65 -8.42 5.19 -9.47
CA VAL A 65 -8.08 4.95 -10.89
C VAL A 65 -7.80 3.47 -11.11
N ASP A 66 -8.49 2.85 -12.05
CA ASP A 66 -8.19 1.50 -12.53
C ASP A 66 -8.36 1.41 -14.05
N GLY A 67 -7.56 0.58 -14.70
CA GLY A 67 -7.64 0.37 -16.16
C GLY A 67 -8.69 -0.67 -16.57
N ASP A 68 -9.31 -1.35 -15.64
CA ASP A 68 -10.33 -2.39 -15.88
C ASP A 68 -11.73 -1.89 -15.50
N ASP A 69 -12.63 -1.87 -16.51
CA ASP A 69 -14.03 -1.49 -16.39
C ASP A 69 -14.95 -2.74 -16.32
N GLY A 70 -14.48 -3.83 -15.78
CA GLY A 70 -15.25 -5.05 -15.62
C GLY A 70 -16.40 -4.94 -14.61
N PRO A 71 -17.37 -5.89 -14.63
CA PRO A 71 -18.56 -5.84 -13.76
C PRO A 71 -18.22 -5.75 -12.27
N GLU A 72 -17.17 -6.43 -11.84
CA GLU A 72 -16.73 -6.43 -10.44
C GLU A 72 -16.22 -5.05 -10.01
N ASN A 73 -15.40 -4.39 -10.85
CA ASN A 73 -14.91 -3.05 -10.57
C ASN A 73 -16.02 -2.00 -10.62
N ARG A 74 -17.00 -2.15 -11.50
CA ARG A 74 -18.20 -1.29 -11.51
C ARG A 74 -19.00 -1.41 -10.22
N ALA A 75 -19.23 -2.63 -9.72
CA ALA A 75 -19.94 -2.85 -8.46
C ALA A 75 -19.18 -2.26 -7.26
N ARG A 76 -17.85 -2.43 -7.23
CA ARG A 76 -16.99 -1.80 -6.21
C ARG A 76 -17.06 -0.27 -6.30
N ALA A 77 -17.03 0.29 -7.50
CA ALA A 77 -17.12 1.72 -7.73
C ALA A 77 -18.44 2.32 -7.21
N GLU A 78 -19.57 1.63 -7.44
CA GLU A 78 -20.86 2.04 -6.89
C GLU A 78 -20.85 2.07 -5.36
N THR A 79 -20.28 1.04 -4.72
CA THR A 79 -20.14 0.98 -3.27
C THR A 79 -19.27 2.13 -2.75
N LEU A 80 -18.15 2.41 -3.40
CA LEU A 80 -17.23 3.48 -2.99
C LEU A 80 -17.87 4.88 -3.13
N ARG A 81 -18.72 5.09 -4.13
CA ARG A 81 -19.48 6.35 -4.27
C ARG A 81 -20.46 6.56 -3.11
N ILE A 82 -21.08 5.47 -2.63
CA ILE A 82 -22.00 5.53 -1.47
C ILE A 82 -21.26 5.95 -0.20
N VAL A 83 -20.03 5.47 0.01
CA VAL A 83 -19.22 5.81 1.20
C VAL A 83 -18.46 7.13 1.07
N GLY A 84 -18.63 7.87 -0.03
CA GLY A 84 -18.12 9.23 -0.17
C GLY A 84 -16.85 9.42 -0.99
N VAL A 85 -16.38 8.41 -1.68
CA VAL A 85 -15.30 8.55 -2.69
C VAL A 85 -15.77 9.51 -3.79
N ARG A 86 -14.94 10.50 -4.13
CA ARG A 86 -15.32 11.59 -5.04
C ARG A 86 -15.55 11.11 -6.46
N GLU A 87 -14.63 10.30 -6.95
CA GLU A 87 -14.67 9.79 -8.31
C GLU A 87 -14.00 8.42 -8.41
N VAL A 88 -14.49 7.59 -9.32
CA VAL A 88 -13.85 6.31 -9.69
C VAL A 88 -13.75 6.28 -11.21
N LEU A 89 -12.53 6.29 -11.71
CA LEU A 89 -12.17 6.31 -13.13
C LEU A 89 -11.76 4.89 -13.56
N LEU A 90 -12.59 4.24 -14.38
CA LEU A 90 -12.43 2.85 -14.80
C LEU A 90 -12.14 2.78 -16.30
N ASP A 91 -11.03 3.33 -16.73
CA ASP A 91 -10.60 3.23 -18.12
C ASP A 91 -9.07 3.33 -18.25
N ARG A 92 -8.53 2.79 -19.36
CA ARG A 92 -7.09 2.81 -19.63
C ARG A 92 -6.53 4.23 -19.82
N ALA A 93 -7.32 5.17 -20.30
CA ALA A 93 -6.85 6.54 -20.51
C ALA A 93 -6.60 7.22 -19.16
N ALA A 94 -7.44 6.95 -18.16
CA ALA A 94 -7.25 7.46 -16.80
C ALA A 94 -5.93 7.01 -16.15
N THR A 95 -5.39 5.85 -16.54
CA THR A 95 -4.09 5.37 -16.00
C THR A 95 -2.88 6.09 -16.59
N GLN A 96 -3.05 6.93 -17.60
CA GLN A 96 -1.96 7.59 -18.31
C GLN A 96 -1.56 8.95 -17.72
N ALA A 97 -2.36 9.49 -16.82
CA ALA A 97 -2.10 10.79 -16.19
C ALA A 97 -2.52 10.79 -14.72
N LEU A 98 -1.91 11.67 -13.94
CA LEU A 98 -2.31 11.91 -12.56
C LEU A 98 -3.56 12.80 -12.57
N PRO A 99 -4.72 12.34 -12.05
CA PRO A 99 -5.92 13.16 -12.01
C PRO A 99 -5.83 14.24 -10.94
N GLU A 100 -6.60 15.31 -11.13
CA GLU A 100 -6.92 16.25 -10.06
C GLU A 100 -7.94 15.65 -9.09
N VAL A 101 -7.93 16.14 -7.86
CA VAL A 101 -8.90 15.78 -6.83
C VAL A 101 -9.59 17.06 -6.37
N ASP A 102 -10.91 17.14 -6.51
CA ASP A 102 -11.70 18.35 -6.23
C ASP A 102 -11.15 19.59 -6.96
N GLY A 103 -10.70 19.45 -8.22
CA GLY A 103 -10.19 20.53 -9.06
C GLY A 103 -8.80 21.05 -8.65
N ALA A 104 -8.04 20.28 -7.90
CA ALA A 104 -6.68 20.64 -7.49
C ALA A 104 -5.73 19.44 -7.52
N ALA A 105 -4.42 19.71 -7.49
CA ALA A 105 -3.40 18.66 -7.46
C ALA A 105 -3.55 17.76 -6.22
N ALA A 106 -3.30 16.47 -6.39
CA ALA A 106 -3.28 15.51 -5.29
C ALA A 106 -2.18 15.85 -4.27
N ASP A 107 -2.36 15.41 -3.04
CA ASP A 107 -1.38 15.52 -1.95
C ASP A 107 -0.61 14.20 -1.74
N LEU A 108 -1.22 13.07 -2.15
CA LEU A 108 -0.74 11.72 -1.91
C LEU A 108 -1.24 10.77 -2.99
N VAL A 109 -0.42 9.78 -3.36
CA VAL A 109 -0.86 8.60 -4.11
C VAL A 109 -0.72 7.37 -3.22
N VAL A 110 -1.77 6.53 -3.15
CA VAL A 110 -1.69 5.19 -2.54
C VAL A 110 -1.87 4.15 -3.62
N THR A 111 -0.85 3.33 -3.82
CA THR A 111 -0.81 2.40 -4.96
C THR A 111 -1.03 0.95 -4.55
N SER A 112 -1.83 0.24 -5.34
CA SER A 112 -2.00 -1.21 -5.20
C SER A 112 -0.75 -1.97 -5.67
N PRO A 113 -0.45 -3.14 -5.07
CA PRO A 113 0.79 -3.90 -5.37
C PRO A 113 1.01 -4.26 -6.84
N GLY A 114 -0.08 -4.45 -7.61
CA GLY A 114 0.00 -4.82 -9.02
C GLY A 114 0.45 -3.70 -9.97
N TRP A 115 0.46 -2.44 -9.51
CA TRP A 115 0.87 -1.31 -10.34
C TRP A 115 2.38 -1.21 -10.42
N ARG A 116 2.90 -1.20 -11.64
CA ARG A 116 4.34 -1.15 -11.90
C ARG A 116 4.87 0.28 -11.68
N PRO A 117 6.12 0.43 -11.21
CA PRO A 117 6.73 1.76 -11.00
C PRO A 117 6.89 2.60 -12.26
N ASP A 118 6.84 1.98 -13.43
CA ASP A 118 6.94 2.63 -14.74
C ASP A 118 5.57 3.06 -15.32
N GLN A 119 4.48 2.88 -14.58
CA GLN A 119 3.17 3.37 -15.00
C GLN A 119 3.15 4.89 -15.11
N PRO A 120 2.60 5.47 -16.19
CA PRO A 120 2.63 6.92 -16.44
C PRO A 120 2.08 7.75 -15.26
N LEU A 121 0.99 7.32 -14.63
CA LEU A 121 0.42 8.00 -13.47
C LEU A 121 1.42 8.07 -12.30
N LEU A 122 2.09 6.95 -11.96
CA LEU A 122 3.06 6.90 -10.86
C LEU A 122 4.31 7.72 -11.19
N MET A 123 4.75 7.70 -12.45
CA MET A 123 5.84 8.54 -12.94
C MET A 123 5.49 10.03 -12.84
N ALA A 124 4.26 10.42 -13.20
CA ALA A 124 3.78 11.80 -13.07
C ALA A 124 3.72 12.22 -11.59
N ALA A 125 3.22 11.37 -10.69
CA ALA A 125 3.20 11.63 -9.26
C ALA A 125 4.61 11.84 -8.69
N HIS A 126 5.55 10.97 -9.08
CA HIS A 126 6.96 11.09 -8.68
C HIS A 126 7.60 12.40 -9.21
N ALA A 127 7.38 12.73 -10.47
CA ALA A 127 7.88 13.96 -11.07
C ALA A 127 7.31 15.23 -10.40
N ALA A 128 6.05 15.17 -9.95
CA ALA A 128 5.41 16.21 -9.15
C ALA A 128 5.90 16.27 -7.69
N GLY A 129 6.77 15.35 -7.28
CA GLY A 129 7.29 15.28 -5.91
C GLY A 129 6.27 14.82 -4.88
N LEU A 130 5.22 14.11 -5.30
CA LEU A 130 4.23 13.54 -4.38
C LEU A 130 4.78 12.30 -3.67
N PRO A 131 4.38 12.06 -2.43
CA PRO A 131 4.59 10.78 -1.78
C PRO A 131 3.75 9.70 -2.47
N ILE A 132 4.32 8.50 -2.59
CA ILE A 132 3.63 7.30 -3.09
C ILE A 132 3.78 6.25 -2.01
N TRP A 133 2.65 5.77 -1.48
CA TRP A 133 2.60 4.77 -0.41
C TRP A 133 1.94 3.48 -0.88
N SER A 134 2.29 2.37 -0.24
CA SER A 134 1.51 1.14 -0.29
C SER A 134 0.37 1.17 0.71
N ASP A 135 -0.55 0.21 0.61
CA ASP A 135 -1.54 -0.11 1.63
C ASP A 135 -0.90 -0.39 3.01
N VAL A 136 0.27 -1.00 3.02
CA VAL A 136 1.04 -1.31 4.23
C VAL A 136 1.58 -0.04 4.90
N GLU A 137 2.11 0.91 4.12
CA GLU A 137 2.53 2.21 4.66
C GLU A 137 1.35 2.97 5.25
N LEU A 138 0.23 3.02 4.52
CA LEU A 138 -0.99 3.66 5.02
C LEU A 138 -1.47 3.00 6.31
N ALA A 139 -1.57 1.68 6.35
CA ALA A 139 -2.00 0.95 7.54
C ALA A 139 -1.04 1.14 8.73
N TRP A 140 0.28 1.20 8.46
CA TRP A 140 1.27 1.49 9.50
C TRP A 140 1.04 2.85 10.14
N ARG A 141 0.70 3.86 9.35
CA ARG A 141 0.40 5.21 9.84
C ARG A 141 -0.92 5.28 10.59
N LEU A 142 -1.90 4.47 10.20
CA LEU A 142 -3.22 4.42 10.81
C LEU A 142 -3.33 3.48 12.03
N ARG A 143 -2.31 2.69 12.33
CA ARG A 143 -2.37 1.62 13.35
C ARG A 143 -2.65 2.13 14.77
N GLU A 144 -2.26 3.36 15.07
CA GLU A 144 -2.50 4.00 16.36
C GLU A 144 -3.83 4.75 16.34
N ARG A 145 -4.69 4.46 17.30
CA ARG A 145 -6.01 5.09 17.45
C ARG A 145 -6.29 5.33 18.92
N ALA A 146 -6.80 6.52 19.25
CA ALA A 146 -7.14 6.88 20.61
C ALA A 146 -8.11 5.88 21.25
N GLY A 147 -7.84 5.47 22.48
CA GLY A 147 -8.66 4.51 23.22
C GLY A 147 -8.54 3.05 22.77
N ARG A 148 -7.65 2.72 21.84
CA ARG A 148 -7.40 1.35 21.38
C ARG A 148 -5.97 0.90 21.63
N LYS A 149 -5.82 -0.38 21.95
CA LYS A 149 -4.49 -1.01 22.00
C LYS A 149 -3.96 -1.15 20.58
N THR A 150 -2.75 -0.70 20.34
CA THR A 150 -2.04 -0.91 19.09
C THR A 150 -1.48 -2.34 19.05
N ALA A 151 -1.80 -3.08 18.00
CA ALA A 151 -1.27 -4.43 17.78
C ALA A 151 0.23 -4.40 17.51
N ASP A 152 0.97 -5.40 17.99
CA ASP A 152 2.31 -5.68 17.52
C ASP A 152 2.26 -6.27 16.10
N TRP A 153 3.19 -5.87 15.24
CA TRP A 153 3.29 -6.42 13.89
C TRP A 153 4.45 -7.40 13.78
N VAL A 154 4.16 -8.62 13.33
CA VAL A 154 5.14 -9.63 12.95
C VAL A 154 5.10 -9.74 11.44
N CYS A 155 6.15 -9.25 10.78
CA CYS A 155 6.19 -9.12 9.32
C CYS A 155 7.09 -10.17 8.70
N LEU A 156 6.63 -10.82 7.63
CA LEU A 156 7.44 -11.74 6.88
C LEU A 156 7.30 -11.53 5.37
N THR A 157 8.39 -11.77 4.68
CA THR A 157 8.46 -11.78 3.22
C THR A 157 9.34 -12.93 2.75
N GLY A 158 9.47 -13.09 1.47
CA GLY A 158 10.27 -14.13 0.82
C GLY A 158 9.75 -14.39 -0.60
N THR A 159 10.46 -15.18 -1.36
CA THR A 159 9.95 -15.63 -2.65
C THR A 159 8.88 -16.70 -2.44
N ASN A 160 9.17 -17.71 -1.62
CA ASN A 160 8.29 -18.85 -1.37
C ASN A 160 8.00 -19.04 0.12
N GLY A 161 6.91 -19.75 0.43
CA GLY A 161 6.54 -20.17 1.79
C GLY A 161 5.88 -19.11 2.66
N LYS A 162 5.66 -17.90 2.18
CA LYS A 162 5.10 -16.78 2.94
C LYS A 162 3.75 -17.12 3.58
N THR A 163 2.79 -17.57 2.79
CA THR A 163 1.42 -17.85 3.26
C THR A 163 1.39 -18.97 4.29
N THR A 164 2.15 -20.04 4.05
CA THR A 164 2.28 -21.15 5.03
C THR A 164 2.86 -20.64 6.34
N THR A 165 3.93 -19.85 6.27
CA THR A 165 4.60 -19.36 7.48
C THR A 165 3.73 -18.36 8.24
N VAL A 166 3.05 -17.43 7.57
CA VAL A 166 2.19 -16.46 8.27
C VAL A 166 1.01 -17.13 8.96
N THR A 167 0.41 -18.15 8.34
CA THR A 167 -0.68 -18.91 8.97
C THR A 167 -0.18 -19.78 10.15
N MET A 168 1.06 -20.29 10.08
CA MET A 168 1.69 -20.96 11.22
C MET A 168 1.94 -19.99 12.39
N VAL A 169 2.44 -18.78 12.10
CA VAL A 169 2.64 -17.73 13.12
C VAL A 169 1.30 -17.36 13.78
N GLU A 170 0.24 -17.17 12.99
CA GLU A 170 -1.10 -16.93 13.54
C GLU A 170 -1.53 -18.07 14.46
N ALA A 171 -1.42 -19.32 14.02
CA ALA A 171 -1.83 -20.47 14.81
C ALA A 171 -1.07 -20.58 16.14
N ILE A 172 0.25 -20.34 16.14
CA ILE A 172 1.10 -20.34 17.34
C ILE A 172 0.65 -19.24 18.31
N LEU A 173 0.44 -18.01 17.82
CA LEU A 173 0.02 -16.88 18.64
C LEU A 173 -1.36 -17.10 19.25
N ARG A 174 -2.29 -17.69 18.49
CA ARG A 174 -3.61 -18.04 18.99
C ARG A 174 -3.57 -19.15 20.04
N ALA A 175 -2.69 -20.15 19.86
CA ALA A 175 -2.47 -21.19 20.87
C ALA A 175 -1.86 -20.63 22.18
N ASP A 176 -1.07 -19.54 22.09
CA ASP A 176 -0.57 -18.77 23.23
C ASP A 176 -1.64 -17.84 23.87
N GLY A 177 -2.88 -17.92 23.43
CA GLY A 177 -4.00 -17.14 23.97
C GLY A 177 -4.09 -15.71 23.46
N ARG A 178 -3.32 -15.33 22.45
CA ARG A 178 -3.36 -13.99 21.84
C ARG A 178 -4.45 -13.90 20.79
N ARG A 179 -5.08 -12.75 20.69
CA ARG A 179 -5.94 -12.44 19.56
C ARG A 179 -5.06 -12.01 18.39
N ALA A 180 -4.81 -12.95 17.46
CA ALA A 180 -3.95 -12.75 16.30
C ALA A 180 -4.68 -13.08 15.00
N VAL A 181 -4.24 -12.45 13.90
CA VAL A 181 -4.73 -12.70 12.54
C VAL A 181 -3.59 -12.63 11.54
N ALA A 182 -3.59 -13.55 10.56
CA ALA A 182 -2.77 -13.46 9.36
C ALA A 182 -3.43 -12.51 8.36
N CYS A 183 -2.68 -11.53 7.87
CA CYS A 183 -3.20 -10.49 6.98
C CYS A 183 -2.10 -9.96 6.02
N GLY A 184 -2.47 -9.04 5.16
CA GLY A 184 -1.56 -8.34 4.25
C GLY A 184 -1.71 -8.74 2.79
N ASN A 185 -0.66 -9.29 2.18
CA ASN A 185 -0.67 -9.65 0.75
C ASN A 185 -1.69 -10.75 0.40
N VAL A 186 -2.03 -11.61 1.34
CA VAL A 186 -3.00 -12.69 1.20
C VAL A 186 -3.95 -12.69 2.40
N GLY A 187 -5.19 -13.13 2.19
CA GLY A 187 -6.21 -13.18 3.22
C GLY A 187 -6.85 -11.81 3.49
N THR A 188 -6.96 -11.43 4.74
CA THR A 188 -7.55 -10.15 5.15
C THR A 188 -6.65 -8.98 4.77
N PRO A 189 -7.13 -7.94 4.08
CA PRO A 189 -6.37 -6.71 3.87
C PRO A 189 -5.89 -6.13 5.20
N VAL A 190 -4.68 -5.59 5.23
CA VAL A 190 -4.11 -5.05 6.48
C VAL A 190 -4.94 -3.90 7.05
N LEU A 191 -5.54 -3.08 6.20
CA LEU A 191 -6.44 -1.99 6.61
C LEU A 191 -7.70 -2.51 7.28
N ASP A 192 -8.29 -3.59 6.78
CA ASP A 192 -9.46 -4.22 7.41
C ASP A 192 -9.10 -4.81 8.78
N ALA A 193 -7.88 -5.39 8.90
CA ALA A 193 -7.40 -5.92 10.17
C ALA A 193 -7.22 -4.81 11.23
N ILE A 194 -6.65 -3.65 10.89
CA ILE A 194 -6.51 -2.53 11.86
C ILE A 194 -7.84 -1.85 12.19
N ARG A 195 -8.86 -2.00 11.34
CA ARG A 195 -10.23 -1.46 11.56
C ARG A 195 -11.10 -2.39 12.40
N ASP A 196 -10.69 -3.63 12.64
CA ASP A 196 -11.48 -4.57 13.46
C ASP A 196 -11.90 -3.92 14.78
N PRO A 197 -13.20 -3.89 15.11
CA PRO A 197 -13.69 -3.14 16.28
C PRO A 197 -13.17 -3.66 17.61
N GLN A 198 -12.82 -4.95 17.69
CA GLN A 198 -12.23 -5.53 18.91
C GLN A 198 -10.70 -5.41 18.94
N GLY A 199 -10.07 -5.07 17.79
CA GLY A 199 -8.63 -5.04 17.63
C GLY A 199 -7.95 -6.39 17.77
N PHE A 200 -6.66 -6.44 17.57
CA PHE A 200 -5.81 -7.62 17.75
C PHE A 200 -4.65 -7.31 18.69
N ASP A 201 -4.10 -8.34 19.32
CA ASP A 201 -2.84 -8.22 20.06
C ASP A 201 -1.65 -8.23 19.10
N VAL A 202 -1.74 -9.05 18.04
CA VAL A 202 -0.69 -9.22 17.04
C VAL A 202 -1.28 -9.37 15.65
N LEU A 203 -0.71 -8.66 14.69
CA LEU A 203 -0.95 -8.88 13.27
C LEU A 203 0.25 -9.64 12.70
N ALA A 204 0.02 -10.83 12.13
CA ALA A 204 1.01 -11.57 11.38
C ALA A 204 0.86 -11.18 9.90
N LEU A 205 1.83 -10.40 9.37
CA LEU A 205 1.74 -9.83 8.03
C LEU A 205 2.59 -10.60 7.02
N GLU A 206 1.92 -11.07 5.97
CA GLU A 206 2.59 -11.45 4.74
C GLU A 206 2.80 -10.21 3.87
N LEU A 207 4.04 -9.91 3.49
CA LEU A 207 4.39 -8.76 2.69
C LEU A 207 5.02 -9.17 1.35
N SER A 208 4.50 -8.61 0.25
CA SER A 208 5.11 -8.73 -1.08
C SER A 208 6.28 -7.74 -1.25
N SER A 209 7.16 -8.02 -2.20
CA SER A 209 8.21 -7.07 -2.59
C SER A 209 7.63 -5.76 -3.17
N PHE A 210 6.46 -5.84 -3.80
CA PHE A 210 5.75 -4.69 -4.36
C PHE A 210 5.25 -3.75 -3.26
N GLN A 211 4.62 -4.29 -2.21
CA GLN A 211 4.21 -3.51 -1.04
C GLN A 211 5.41 -2.88 -0.35
N LEU A 212 6.47 -3.65 -0.11
CA LEU A 212 7.69 -3.16 0.52
C LEU A 212 8.41 -2.10 -0.30
N HIS A 213 8.31 -2.12 -1.65
CA HIS A 213 8.87 -1.08 -2.50
C HIS A 213 8.33 0.32 -2.12
N TRP A 214 7.02 0.42 -1.88
CA TRP A 214 6.30 1.65 -1.56
C TRP A 214 6.10 1.87 -0.05
N THR A 215 6.76 1.09 0.81
CA THR A 215 6.73 1.23 2.27
C THR A 215 7.97 1.96 2.75
N HIS A 216 7.82 2.91 3.66
CA HIS A 216 8.88 3.82 4.12
C HIS A 216 9.08 3.81 5.64
N GLY A 217 7.98 3.83 6.43
CA GLY A 217 8.01 4.04 7.88
C GLY A 217 7.83 2.79 8.73
N LEU A 218 7.76 1.61 8.12
CA LEU A 218 7.50 0.36 8.82
C LEU A 218 8.56 0.05 9.89
N ALA A 219 8.13 -0.20 11.13
CA ALA A 219 9.00 -0.54 12.28
C ALA A 219 8.36 -1.69 13.10
N PRO A 220 8.33 -2.92 12.58
CA PRO A 220 7.62 -4.03 13.21
C PRO A 220 8.31 -4.54 14.47
N ALA A 221 7.55 -5.27 15.29
CA ALA A 221 8.06 -5.95 16.47
C ALA A 221 9.07 -7.06 16.09
N SER A 222 8.78 -7.79 15.01
CA SER A 222 9.68 -8.82 14.48
C SER A 222 9.51 -8.93 12.97
N SER A 223 10.58 -9.30 12.27
CA SER A 223 10.58 -9.49 10.83
C SER A 223 11.44 -10.66 10.39
N ALA A 224 11.03 -11.28 9.28
CA ALA A 224 11.80 -12.34 8.62
C ALA A 224 11.74 -12.21 7.09
N VAL A 225 12.89 -12.50 6.45
CA VAL A 225 12.96 -12.85 5.02
C VAL A 225 13.21 -14.35 4.94
N LEU A 226 12.21 -15.10 4.46
CA LEU A 226 12.28 -16.57 4.47
C LEU A 226 13.29 -17.13 3.49
N ASN A 227 13.33 -16.56 2.30
CA ASN A 227 14.23 -16.94 1.22
C ASN A 227 14.20 -15.91 0.09
N LEU A 228 15.22 -15.94 -0.76
CA LEU A 228 15.33 -15.18 -1.99
C LEU A 228 15.67 -16.12 -3.15
N ALA A 229 14.84 -16.11 -4.17
CA ALA A 229 15.09 -16.74 -5.46
C ALA A 229 14.68 -15.77 -6.57
N GLU A 230 15.13 -16.00 -7.78
CA GLU A 230 14.79 -15.14 -8.92
C GLU A 230 13.28 -15.13 -9.14
N ASP A 231 12.69 -13.94 -9.05
CA ASP A 231 11.26 -13.68 -9.27
C ASP A 231 11.05 -12.17 -9.47
N HIS A 232 10.01 -11.80 -10.21
CA HIS A 232 9.60 -10.40 -10.39
C HIS A 232 10.71 -9.42 -10.84
N VAL A 233 11.76 -9.91 -11.50
CA VAL A 233 12.89 -9.09 -12.00
C VAL A 233 12.39 -8.09 -13.06
N ASP A 234 11.40 -8.46 -13.83
CA ASP A 234 10.73 -7.58 -14.80
C ASP A 234 10.07 -6.35 -14.14
N TRP A 235 9.56 -6.50 -12.93
CA TRP A 235 8.93 -5.43 -12.16
C TRP A 235 9.97 -4.57 -11.44
N HIS A 236 10.97 -5.18 -10.80
CA HIS A 236 12.00 -4.49 -10.00
C HIS A 236 13.16 -3.95 -10.83
N GLY A 237 13.37 -4.52 -12.04
CA GLY A 237 14.46 -4.17 -12.94
C GLY A 237 15.75 -4.94 -12.71
N SER A 238 15.97 -5.53 -11.53
CA SER A 238 17.08 -6.43 -11.23
C SER A 238 16.81 -7.28 -10.00
N MET A 239 17.59 -8.36 -9.83
CA MET A 239 17.54 -9.19 -8.63
C MET A 239 18.00 -8.41 -7.39
N ASP A 240 18.95 -7.50 -7.52
CA ASP A 240 19.44 -6.67 -6.42
C ASP A 240 18.35 -5.71 -5.92
N GLU A 241 17.59 -5.08 -6.83
CA GLU A 241 16.47 -4.21 -6.46
C GLU A 241 15.32 -5.01 -5.82
N TYR A 242 15.06 -6.23 -6.30
CA TYR A 242 14.11 -7.14 -5.68
C TYR A 242 14.52 -7.53 -4.26
N ALA A 243 15.78 -7.92 -4.07
CA ALA A 243 16.35 -8.23 -2.76
C ALA A 243 16.33 -7.00 -1.83
N ALA A 244 16.70 -5.84 -2.33
CA ALA A 244 16.66 -4.58 -1.59
C ALA A 244 15.22 -4.22 -1.16
N ALA A 245 14.23 -4.42 -2.03
CA ALA A 245 12.82 -4.20 -1.68
C ALA A 245 12.38 -5.10 -0.53
N LYS A 246 12.70 -6.41 -0.57
CA LYS A 246 12.39 -7.32 0.54
C LYS A 246 13.17 -6.99 1.81
N GLY A 247 14.42 -6.58 1.69
CA GLY A 247 15.28 -6.18 2.81
C GLY A 247 14.71 -5.01 3.64
N LYS A 248 13.85 -4.18 3.05
CA LYS A 248 13.17 -3.10 3.78
C LYS A 248 12.36 -3.58 5.00
N VAL A 249 11.92 -4.84 5.01
CA VAL A 249 11.21 -5.41 6.17
C VAL A 249 12.04 -5.35 7.46
N TYR A 250 13.37 -5.29 7.34
CA TYR A 250 14.27 -5.19 8.48
C TYR A 250 14.59 -3.75 8.92
N ALA A 251 14.27 -2.73 8.12
CA ALA A 251 14.80 -1.37 8.28
C ALA A 251 14.56 -0.81 9.67
N ASN A 252 13.60 -0.98 10.41
CA ASN A 252 13.39 -0.48 11.76
C ASN A 252 12.80 -1.56 12.69
N THR A 253 13.01 -2.82 12.34
CA THR A 253 12.48 -3.94 13.13
C THR A 253 13.18 -4.04 14.48
N ARG A 254 12.42 -4.36 15.53
CA ARG A 254 12.99 -4.57 16.89
C ARG A 254 13.74 -5.90 16.96
N VAL A 255 13.24 -6.96 16.31
CA VAL A 255 13.85 -8.28 16.26
C VAL A 255 13.90 -8.77 14.83
N ALA A 256 15.08 -8.90 14.26
CA ALA A 256 15.32 -9.51 12.96
C ALA A 256 15.55 -11.02 13.12
N CYS A 257 14.75 -11.81 12.38
CA CYS A 257 14.97 -13.25 12.24
C CYS A 257 15.64 -13.51 10.88
N VAL A 258 16.87 -14.02 10.91
CA VAL A 258 17.72 -14.24 9.72
C VAL A 258 17.99 -15.72 9.55
#